data_04e5d63aefcaf4329ab4915618f6678c
#
_entry.id   04e5d63aefcaf4329ab4915618f6678c
#
_cell.length_a   1.000
_cell.length_b   1.000
_cell.length_c   1.000
_cell.angle_alpha   90.00
_cell.angle_beta   90.00
_cell.angle_gamma   90.00
#
_symmetry.space_group_name_H-M   'P 1'
#
loop_
_entity.id
_entity.type
_entity.pdbx_description
1 polymer ?
#
loop_
_entity_poly.entity_id
_entity_poly.type
_entity_poly.pdbx_seq_one_letter_code
_entity_poly.pdbx_strand_id
1 'polypeptide(L)'
;YEAATLIGSVLGVDVKKDDRIKEQNFGVWEGQCGKGNKEFQDAKRMFCSSYSGGESMMKTAQRVYNLIDEVKKDKDNTYLLVAHNGIYRIIQSYFFDLTNEEFASQTMPNCAIKVYDI
;
A
#
# COMPACT_ATOMS: atom_id res chain seq x y z
N TYR A 1 5.41 -11.17 -2.20
CA TYR A 1 4.74 -12.41 -2.61
C TYR A 1 5.22 -13.63 -1.82
N GLU A 2 6.50 -13.72 -1.52
CA GLU A 2 7.03 -14.84 -0.72
C GLU A 2 6.42 -14.87 0.69
N ALA A 3 6.29 -13.72 1.34
CA ALA A 3 5.67 -13.63 2.66
C ALA A 3 4.21 -14.11 2.62
N ALA A 4 3.46 -13.69 1.60
CA ALA A 4 2.08 -14.11 1.42
C ALA A 4 1.98 -15.63 1.21
N THR A 5 2.90 -16.21 0.44
CA THR A 5 2.95 -17.64 0.17
C THR A 5 3.18 -18.43 1.46
N LEU A 6 4.11 -17.98 2.31
CA LEU A 6 4.37 -18.62 3.60
C LEU A 6 3.17 -18.55 4.52
N ILE A 7 2.52 -17.39 4.61
CA ILE A 7 1.32 -17.21 5.44
C ILE A 7 0.19 -18.11 4.95
N GLY A 8 -0.04 -18.15 3.64
CA GLY A 8 -1.08 -18.99 3.04
C GLY A 8 -0.85 -20.47 3.31
N SER A 9 0.41 -20.90 3.26
CA SER A 9 0.80 -22.28 3.57
C SER A 9 0.44 -22.65 5.01
N VAL A 10 0.71 -21.75 5.97
CA VAL A 10 0.40 -21.98 7.38
C VAL A 10 -1.11 -22.00 7.63
N LEU A 11 -1.85 -21.10 7.00
CA LEU A 11 -3.29 -20.96 7.20
C LEU A 11 -4.12 -21.96 6.38
N GLY A 12 -3.51 -22.62 5.39
CA GLY A 12 -4.21 -23.53 4.51
C GLY A 12 -5.15 -22.82 3.54
N VAL A 13 -4.82 -21.62 3.12
CA VAL A 13 -5.60 -20.81 2.17
C VAL A 13 -4.82 -20.56 0.88
N ASP A 14 -5.56 -20.38 -0.21
CA ASP A 14 -4.96 -20.04 -1.50
C ASP A 14 -4.47 -18.60 -1.50
N VAL A 15 -3.32 -18.38 -2.12
CA VAL A 15 -2.72 -17.07 -2.28
C VAL A 15 -2.88 -16.63 -3.73
N LYS A 16 -3.45 -15.44 -3.92
CA LYS A 16 -3.57 -14.81 -5.24
C LYS A 16 -2.70 -13.57 -5.29
N LYS A 17 -1.96 -13.43 -6.38
CA LYS A 17 -1.18 -12.23 -6.64
C LYS A 17 -2.08 -11.18 -7.29
N ASP A 18 -2.10 -9.96 -6.76
CA ASP A 18 -2.89 -8.87 -7.31
C ASP A 18 -2.02 -7.63 -7.47
N ASP A 19 -1.83 -7.19 -8.70
CA ASP A 19 -0.97 -6.06 -9.01
C ASP A 19 -1.54 -4.72 -8.50
N ARG A 20 -2.82 -4.68 -8.11
CA ARG A 20 -3.43 -3.48 -7.55
C ARG A 20 -2.86 -3.09 -6.19
N ILE A 21 -2.22 -4.02 -5.47
CA ILE A 21 -1.58 -3.76 -4.17
C ILE A 21 -0.07 -3.99 -4.19
N LYS A 22 0.52 -4.09 -5.36
CA LYS A 22 1.97 -4.08 -5.45
C LYS A 22 2.49 -2.69 -5.07
N GLU A 23 3.69 -2.64 -4.47
CA GLU A 23 4.27 -1.37 -4.00
C GLU A 23 4.32 -0.32 -5.12
N GLN A 24 4.20 0.95 -4.73
CA GLN A 24 4.29 2.09 -5.63
C GLN A 24 5.62 2.08 -6.38
N ASN A 25 5.56 2.38 -7.68
CA ASN A 25 6.79 2.56 -8.45
C ASN A 25 7.36 3.96 -8.16
N PHE A 26 8.51 3.99 -7.51
CA PHE A 26 9.17 5.24 -7.14
C PHE A 26 10.10 5.81 -8.22
N GLY A 27 10.14 5.20 -9.41
CA GLY A 27 10.94 5.71 -10.52
C GLY A 27 12.41 5.79 -10.18
N VAL A 28 12.99 6.98 -10.29
CA VAL A 28 14.43 7.20 -10.02
C VAL A 28 14.83 6.90 -8.58
N TRP A 29 13.87 6.79 -7.65
CA TRP A 29 14.14 6.50 -6.25
C TRP A 29 14.13 5.00 -5.93
N GLU A 30 13.82 4.16 -6.92
CA GLU A 30 13.83 2.71 -6.73
C GLU A 30 15.21 2.22 -6.32
N GLY A 31 15.24 1.36 -5.29
CA GLY A 31 16.48 0.81 -4.77
C GLY A 31 17.32 1.74 -3.92
N GLN A 32 16.88 2.98 -3.69
CA GLN A 32 17.58 3.93 -2.85
C GLN A 32 17.02 3.97 -1.45
N CYS A 33 17.88 4.25 -0.46
CA CYS A 33 17.45 4.47 0.91
C CYS A 33 16.77 5.83 1.02
N GLY A 34 15.43 5.85 1.17
CA GLY A 34 14.66 7.08 1.21
C GLY A 34 14.74 7.85 2.52
N LYS A 35 15.10 7.19 3.62
CA LYS A 35 15.02 7.79 4.97
C LYS A 35 15.95 8.98 5.17
N GLY A 36 17.12 8.98 4.54
CA GLY A 36 18.08 10.07 4.62
C GLY A 36 18.03 11.04 3.46
N ASN A 37 17.11 10.86 2.51
CA ASN A 37 17.04 11.67 1.30
C ASN A 37 15.88 12.65 1.38
N LYS A 38 16.20 13.93 1.60
CA LYS A 38 15.19 14.98 1.74
C LYS A 38 14.37 15.16 0.46
N GLU A 39 14.99 15.07 -0.70
CA GLU A 39 14.30 15.24 -1.99
C GLU A 39 13.23 14.16 -2.17
N PHE A 40 13.55 12.91 -1.81
CA PHE A 40 12.58 11.82 -1.86
C PHE A 40 11.45 12.04 -0.85
N GLN A 41 11.78 12.44 0.38
CA GLN A 41 10.76 12.70 1.40
C GLN A 41 9.84 13.84 0.99
N ASP A 42 10.37 14.89 0.36
CA ASP A 42 9.57 16.00 -0.17
C ASP A 42 8.70 15.52 -1.36
N ALA A 43 9.24 14.70 -2.25
CA ALA A 43 8.50 14.14 -3.39
C ALA A 43 7.32 13.28 -2.94
N LYS A 44 7.46 12.54 -1.85
CA LYS A 44 6.37 11.70 -1.30
C LYS A 44 5.15 12.51 -0.86
N ARG A 45 5.29 13.81 -0.65
CA ARG A 45 4.19 14.71 -0.28
C ARG A 45 3.47 15.30 -1.50
N MET A 46 3.96 15.02 -2.70
CA MET A 46 3.39 15.54 -3.94
C MET A 46 2.50 14.47 -4.58
N PHE A 47 1.22 14.49 -4.25
CA PHE A 47 0.29 13.41 -4.58
C PHE A 47 0.03 13.23 -6.07
N CYS A 48 0.08 14.30 -6.84
CA CYS A 48 -0.22 14.28 -8.27
C CYS A 48 1.01 14.12 -9.16
N SER A 49 2.20 14.23 -8.58
CA SER A 49 3.44 14.17 -9.33
C SER A 49 3.98 12.74 -9.38
N SER A 50 4.31 12.27 -10.58
CA SER A 50 5.05 11.02 -10.72
C SER A 50 6.50 11.26 -10.32
N TYR A 51 7.06 10.34 -9.55
CA TYR A 51 8.52 10.29 -9.43
C TYR A 51 9.08 10.04 -10.83
N SER A 52 10.17 10.67 -11.22
CA SER A 52 10.73 10.50 -12.57
C SER A 52 10.74 9.02 -12.97
N GLY A 53 9.94 8.65 -13.97
CA GLY A 53 9.81 7.27 -14.43
C GLY A 53 8.96 6.36 -13.54
N GLY A 54 8.31 6.90 -12.51
CA GLY A 54 7.45 6.12 -11.62
C GLY A 54 5.97 6.44 -11.78
N GLU A 55 5.18 6.07 -10.78
CA GLU A 55 3.74 6.40 -10.75
C GLU A 55 3.46 7.44 -9.65
N SER A 56 2.43 8.28 -9.87
CA SER A 56 2.01 9.26 -8.88
C SER A 56 1.25 8.57 -7.73
N MET A 57 1.18 9.24 -6.59
CA MET A 57 0.42 8.76 -5.44
C MET A 57 -1.06 8.59 -5.80
N MET A 58 -1.64 9.51 -6.58
CA MET A 58 -3.05 9.41 -6.95
C MET A 58 -3.33 8.21 -7.84
N LYS A 59 -2.44 7.88 -8.78
CA LYS A 59 -2.59 6.69 -9.61
C LYS A 59 -2.48 5.42 -8.80
N THR A 60 -1.54 5.38 -7.86
CA THR A 60 -1.40 4.26 -6.94
C THR A 60 -2.66 4.10 -6.10
N ALA A 61 -3.19 5.19 -5.55
CA ALA A 61 -4.42 5.17 -4.77
C ALA A 61 -5.61 4.65 -5.57
N GLN A 62 -5.72 5.03 -6.84
CA GLN A 62 -6.81 4.57 -7.70
C GLN A 62 -6.85 3.04 -7.79
N ARG A 63 -5.71 2.42 -8.06
CA ARG A 63 -5.65 0.96 -8.18
C ARG A 63 -5.92 0.25 -6.86
N VAL A 64 -5.43 0.79 -5.75
CA VAL A 64 -5.66 0.22 -4.42
C VAL A 64 -7.12 0.36 -4.01
N TYR A 65 -7.72 1.52 -4.24
CA TYR A 65 -9.13 1.77 -3.92
C TYR A 65 -10.05 0.84 -4.72
N ASN A 66 -9.72 0.56 -5.98
CA ASN A 66 -10.48 -0.37 -6.80
C ASN A 66 -10.51 -1.77 -6.17
N LEU A 67 -9.39 -2.24 -5.64
CA LEU A 67 -9.35 -3.52 -4.95
C LEU A 67 -10.21 -3.51 -3.68
N ILE A 68 -10.10 -2.46 -2.88
CA ILE A 68 -10.87 -2.37 -1.63
C ILE A 68 -12.37 -2.33 -1.92
N ASP A 69 -12.79 -1.58 -2.94
CA ASP A 69 -14.19 -1.53 -3.35
C ASP A 69 -14.71 -2.90 -3.76
N GLU A 70 -13.91 -3.69 -4.47
CA GLU A 70 -14.26 -5.05 -4.83
C GLU A 70 -14.39 -5.96 -3.61
N VAL A 71 -13.45 -5.89 -2.69
CA VAL A 71 -13.46 -6.67 -1.45
C VAL A 71 -14.69 -6.34 -0.59
N LYS A 72 -15.07 -5.07 -0.52
CA LYS A 72 -16.25 -4.62 0.23
C LYS A 72 -17.56 -5.24 -0.26
N LYS A 73 -17.63 -5.59 -1.54
CA LYS A 73 -18.83 -6.21 -2.12
C LYS A 73 -18.97 -7.67 -1.72
N ASP A 74 -17.90 -8.31 -1.33
CA ASP A 74 -17.90 -9.70 -0.90
C ASP A 74 -18.06 -9.75 0.63
N LYS A 75 -19.29 -9.92 1.08
CA LYS A 75 -19.62 -9.93 2.51
C LYS A 75 -19.41 -11.30 3.18
N ASP A 76 -19.18 -12.33 2.39
CA ASP A 76 -19.12 -13.71 2.88
C ASP A 76 -17.70 -14.16 3.21
N ASN A 77 -16.70 -13.40 2.83
CA ASN A 77 -15.30 -13.78 3.01
C ASN A 77 -14.52 -12.74 3.81
N THR A 78 -13.50 -13.22 4.49
CA THR A 78 -12.48 -12.38 5.13
C THR A 78 -11.22 -12.41 4.27
N TYR A 79 -10.66 -11.25 4.03
CA TYR A 79 -9.48 -11.09 3.18
C TYR A 79 -8.27 -10.69 4.00
N LEU A 80 -7.13 -11.28 3.68
CA LEU A 80 -5.83 -10.87 4.21
C LEU A 80 -5.00 -10.29 3.06
N LEU A 81 -4.71 -9.01 3.13
CA LEU A 81 -3.87 -8.33 2.15
C LEU A 81 -2.45 -8.25 2.68
N VAL A 82 -1.50 -8.76 1.91
CA VAL A 82 -0.07 -8.69 2.24
C VAL A 82 0.58 -7.69 1.29
N ALA A 83 1.06 -6.60 1.83
CA ALA A 83 1.56 -5.48 1.04
C ALA A 83 2.68 -4.73 1.77
N HIS A 84 3.04 -3.56 1.27
CA HIS A 84 4.13 -2.72 1.78
C HIS A 84 3.61 -1.43 2.40
N ASN A 85 4.48 -0.68 3.09
CA ASN A 85 4.10 0.53 3.79
C ASN A 85 3.47 1.61 2.91
N GLY A 86 3.93 1.77 1.67
CA GLY A 86 3.32 2.72 0.74
C GLY A 86 1.86 2.39 0.47
N ILE A 87 1.56 1.12 0.31
CA ILE A 87 0.19 0.64 0.11
C ILE A 87 -0.60 0.75 1.41
N TYR A 88 0.01 0.46 2.56
CA TYR A 88 -0.64 0.63 3.85
C TYR A 88 -1.12 2.07 4.08
N ARG A 89 -0.29 3.07 3.75
CA ARG A 89 -0.69 4.48 3.85
C ARG A 89 -1.93 4.79 3.03
N ILE A 90 -2.00 4.25 1.82
CA ILE A 90 -3.15 4.44 0.93
C ILE A 90 -4.39 3.75 1.49
N ILE A 91 -4.25 2.55 2.03
CA ILE A 91 -5.36 1.83 2.67
C ILE A 91 -5.88 2.64 3.87
N GLN A 92 -4.99 3.20 4.68
CA GLN A 92 -5.38 4.06 5.80
C GLN A 92 -6.20 5.26 5.30
N SER A 93 -5.81 5.87 4.18
CA SER A 93 -6.55 7.02 3.61
C SER A 93 -7.93 6.63 3.09
N TYR A 94 -8.15 5.38 2.75
CA TYR A 94 -9.47 4.90 2.33
C TYR A 94 -10.46 4.89 3.49
N PHE A 95 -9.99 4.53 4.69
CA PHE A 95 -10.85 4.36 5.87
C PHE A 95 -10.90 5.57 6.78
N PHE A 96 -9.91 6.45 6.72
CA PHE A 96 -9.78 7.59 7.63
C PHE A 96 -9.46 8.87 6.87
N ASP A 97 -9.99 10.00 7.34
CA ASP A 97 -9.58 11.30 6.84
C ASP A 97 -8.22 11.65 7.45
N LEU A 98 -7.24 11.92 6.61
CA LEU A 98 -5.87 12.20 7.02
C LEU A 98 -5.40 13.51 6.39
N THR A 99 -4.71 14.34 7.18
CA THR A 99 -3.95 15.45 6.61
C THR A 99 -2.78 14.90 5.80
N ASN A 100 -2.16 15.74 4.96
CA ASN A 100 -0.97 15.33 4.21
C ASN A 100 0.15 14.86 5.15
N GLU A 101 0.31 15.53 6.28
CA GLU A 101 1.31 15.18 7.29
C GLU A 101 1.00 13.83 7.93
N GLU A 102 -0.24 13.61 8.32
CA GLU A 102 -0.67 12.35 8.91
C GLU A 102 -0.50 11.20 7.93
N PHE A 103 -0.90 11.41 6.66
CA PHE A 103 -0.75 10.42 5.61
C PHE A 103 0.73 10.02 5.44
N ALA A 104 1.62 11.00 5.34
CA ALA A 104 3.03 10.74 5.12
C ALA A 104 3.70 10.01 6.30
N SER A 105 3.17 10.19 7.52
CA SER A 105 3.72 9.58 8.72
C SER A 105 3.19 8.19 9.02
N GLN A 106 2.16 7.72 8.31
CA GLN A 106 1.61 6.38 8.53
C GLN A 106 2.65 5.32 8.20
N THR A 107 2.91 4.44 9.14
CA THR A 107 3.85 3.34 8.96
C THR A 107 3.44 2.15 9.82
N MET A 108 3.90 0.99 9.43
CA MET A 108 3.60 -0.27 10.11
C MET A 108 4.89 -1.07 10.24
N PRO A 109 5.23 -1.57 11.45
CA PRO A 109 6.40 -2.44 11.60
C PRO A 109 6.26 -3.69 10.74
N ASN A 110 7.39 -4.29 10.37
CA ASN A 110 7.37 -5.57 9.65
C ASN A 110 6.60 -6.62 10.47
N CYS A 111 5.83 -7.44 9.77
CA CYS A 111 5.00 -8.50 10.37
C CYS A 111 3.85 -7.99 11.26
N ALA A 112 3.54 -6.70 11.26
CA ALA A 112 2.39 -6.18 11.97
C ALA A 112 1.10 -6.44 11.18
N ILE A 113 -0.03 -6.49 11.89
CA ILE A 113 -1.36 -6.75 11.31
C ILE A 113 -2.29 -5.62 11.72
N LYS A 114 -3.03 -5.09 10.74
CA LYS A 114 -4.08 -4.11 10.99
C LYS A 114 -5.41 -4.68 10.50
N VAL A 115 -6.43 -4.61 11.32
CA VAL A 115 -7.78 -5.12 11.00
C VAL A 115 -8.70 -3.96 10.66
N TYR A 116 -9.47 -4.12 9.60
CA TYR A 116 -10.49 -3.15 9.19
C TYR A 116 -11.83 -3.86 9.07
N ASP A 117 -12.87 -3.25 9.61
CA ASP A 117 -14.25 -3.69 9.41
C ASP A 117 -14.86 -2.95 8.21
N ILE A 118 -15.40 -3.70 7.26
CA ILE A 118 -15.95 -3.12 6.02
C ILE A 118 -17.33 -3.65 5.68
#